data_2e83e3a38cd497770086869378749cdd
#
_entry.id   2e83e3a38cd497770086869378749cdd
#
_cell.length_a   1.000
_cell.length_b   1.000
_cell.length_c   1.000
_cell.angle_alpha   90.00
_cell.angle_beta   90.00
_cell.angle_gamma   90.00
#
_symmetry.space_group_name_H-M   'P 1'
#
loop_
_entity.id
_entity.type
_entity.pdbx_description
1 polymer ?
#
loop_
_entity_poly.entity_id
_entity_poly.type
_entity_poly.pdbx_seq_one_letter_code
_entity_poly.pdbx_strand_id
1 'polypeptide(L)'
;FIVNHQQYQKQGSHLNGAYLIYDNEEQQIFYQNSKEYNAGRERLGMGILLARYLQEHVNEEVAASLSGYLHFVTHELVNTSTGEVYGDAGCDNTRDSVETAPWAARFFMEIYRFSGNNEFLKMSMRIMHWYYDQGGAEHYAVAVPMSELIGCLEKAGMRQDSLYLLGQFKEHADWLMENGVKYESEEHFDQKMAAAAANDL
;
A
#
# COMPACT_ATOMS: atom_id res chain seq x y z
N PHE A 1 12.32 -5.93 -15.47
CA PHE A 1 11.48 -4.99 -16.25
C PHE A 1 11.14 -3.75 -15.43
N ILE A 2 10.48 -3.87 -14.27
CA ILE A 2 10.04 -2.75 -13.42
C ILE A 2 11.19 -1.77 -13.16
N VAL A 3 12.33 -2.26 -12.67
CA VAL A 3 13.50 -1.46 -12.30
C VAL A 3 14.05 -0.66 -13.50
N ASN A 4 14.16 -1.32 -14.67
CA ASN A 4 14.87 -0.76 -15.81
C ASN A 4 13.98 0.05 -16.76
N HIS A 5 12.65 -0.14 -16.70
CA HIS A 5 11.74 0.47 -17.67
C HIS A 5 10.60 1.29 -17.05
N GLN A 6 10.29 1.07 -15.76
CA GLN A 6 9.14 1.71 -15.14
C GLN A 6 9.49 2.69 -14.03
N GLN A 7 10.73 2.70 -13.54
CA GLN A 7 11.14 3.68 -12.54
C GLN A 7 11.43 5.03 -13.18
N TYR A 8 10.64 6.03 -12.80
CA TYR A 8 10.83 7.39 -13.28
C TYR A 8 11.97 8.08 -12.54
N GLN A 9 12.98 8.49 -13.27
CA GLN A 9 14.20 9.08 -12.72
C GLN A 9 14.40 10.49 -13.30
N LYS A 10 13.69 11.47 -12.71
CA LYS A 10 13.85 12.88 -13.10
C LYS A 10 13.97 13.73 -11.85
N GLN A 11 15.18 14.19 -11.59
CA GLN A 11 15.46 15.07 -10.46
C GLN A 11 14.59 16.33 -10.48
N GLY A 12 14.03 16.70 -9.32
CA GLY A 12 13.13 17.85 -9.16
C GLY A 12 11.67 17.59 -9.57
N SER A 13 11.34 16.36 -10.00
CA SER A 13 9.95 15.93 -10.18
C SER A 13 9.40 15.30 -8.92
N HIS A 14 8.14 15.57 -8.57
CA HIS A 14 7.41 14.86 -7.51
C HIS A 14 7.26 13.36 -7.78
N LEU A 15 7.44 12.93 -9.04
CA LEU A 15 7.41 11.51 -9.41
C LEU A 15 8.80 10.86 -9.40
N ASN A 16 9.85 11.57 -9.00
CA ASN A 16 11.20 11.00 -9.00
C ASN A 16 11.29 9.78 -8.07
N GLY A 17 11.66 8.65 -8.61
CA GLY A 17 11.69 7.35 -7.92
C GLY A 17 10.40 6.52 -8.06
N ALA A 18 9.29 7.11 -8.51
CA ALA A 18 8.01 6.40 -8.70
C ALA A 18 8.11 5.30 -9.77
N TYR A 19 7.33 4.23 -9.59
CA TYR A 19 7.09 3.26 -10.66
C TYR A 19 5.84 3.67 -11.44
N LEU A 20 6.00 3.88 -12.73
CA LEU A 20 4.93 4.36 -13.61
C LEU A 20 4.50 3.28 -14.61
N ILE A 21 3.37 3.54 -15.27
CA ILE A 21 2.90 2.71 -16.38
C ILE A 21 3.92 2.71 -17.50
N TYR A 22 4.09 1.55 -18.14
CA TYR A 22 4.91 1.42 -19.35
C TYR A 22 4.01 1.12 -20.53
N ASP A 23 4.14 1.95 -21.56
CA ASP A 23 3.48 1.74 -22.84
C ASP A 23 4.34 0.77 -23.68
N ASN A 24 3.78 -0.43 -23.92
CA ASN A 24 4.48 -1.45 -24.68
C ASN A 24 4.50 -1.17 -26.18
N GLU A 25 3.56 -0.37 -26.70
CA GLU A 25 3.49 0.00 -28.11
C GLU A 25 4.55 1.06 -28.43
N GLU A 26 4.61 2.10 -27.59
CA GLU A 26 5.56 3.20 -27.71
C GLU A 26 6.94 2.89 -27.07
N GLN A 27 7.06 1.78 -26.34
CA GLN A 27 8.27 1.34 -25.63
C GLN A 27 8.86 2.39 -24.68
N GLN A 28 7.99 3.11 -23.96
CA GLN A 28 8.39 4.16 -23.03
C GLN A 28 7.46 4.24 -21.83
N ILE A 29 7.90 4.97 -20.79
CA ILE A 29 7.02 5.30 -19.68
C ILE A 29 5.87 6.15 -20.20
N PHE A 30 4.65 5.70 -19.95
CA PHE A 30 3.47 6.48 -20.21
C PHE A 30 3.35 7.57 -19.16
N TYR A 31 3.52 8.81 -19.58
CA TYR A 31 3.37 9.98 -18.73
C TYR A 31 2.25 10.87 -19.24
N GLN A 32 1.27 11.07 -18.41
CA GLN A 32 0.17 12.00 -18.67
C GLN A 32 0.07 12.97 -17.49
N ASN A 33 -0.14 14.26 -17.77
CA ASN A 33 -0.39 15.27 -16.73
C ASN A 33 -1.73 15.08 -16.03
N SER A 34 -2.55 14.16 -16.50
CA SER A 34 -3.80 13.78 -15.84
C SER A 34 -3.48 12.93 -14.60
N LYS A 35 -4.02 13.34 -13.49
CA LYS A 35 -3.90 12.65 -12.21
C LYS A 35 -4.53 11.24 -12.19
N GLU A 36 -5.23 10.83 -13.26
CA GLU A 36 -5.97 9.57 -13.32
C GLU A 36 -5.10 8.35 -13.63
N TYR A 37 -4.04 8.51 -14.41
CA TYR A 37 -3.33 7.37 -14.99
C TYR A 37 -1.90 7.19 -14.50
N ASN A 38 -1.28 8.21 -13.91
CA ASN A 38 0.10 8.19 -13.44
C ASN A 38 0.25 8.69 -12.01
N ALA A 39 -0.79 8.56 -11.20
CA ALA A 39 -0.69 8.80 -9.78
C ALA A 39 0.25 7.75 -9.17
N GLY A 40 1.26 8.20 -8.46
CA GLY A 40 2.25 7.30 -7.85
C GLY A 40 1.62 6.26 -6.91
N ARG A 41 0.49 6.61 -6.26
CA ARG A 41 -0.27 5.74 -5.38
C ARG A 41 -0.66 4.39 -6.00
N GLU A 42 -1.07 4.39 -7.26
CA GLU A 42 -1.56 3.20 -7.96
C GLU A 42 -0.45 2.20 -8.26
N ARG A 43 0.81 2.56 -8.01
CA ARG A 43 1.99 1.75 -8.30
C ARG A 43 2.60 1.11 -7.05
N LEU A 44 1.94 1.21 -5.90
CA LEU A 44 2.39 0.56 -4.64
C LEU A 44 2.58 -0.94 -4.80
N GLY A 45 1.76 -1.59 -5.62
CA GLY A 45 1.88 -3.01 -5.94
C GLY A 45 3.24 -3.40 -6.52
N MET A 46 3.88 -2.55 -7.32
CA MET A 46 5.22 -2.80 -7.86
C MET A 46 6.28 -2.77 -6.75
N GLY A 47 6.19 -1.79 -5.84
CA GLY A 47 7.06 -1.71 -4.66
C GLY A 47 6.90 -2.92 -3.74
N ILE A 48 5.67 -3.37 -3.52
CA ILE A 48 5.36 -4.59 -2.74
C ILE A 48 6.00 -5.82 -3.40
N LEU A 49 5.84 -5.98 -4.71
CA LEU A 49 6.42 -7.09 -5.45
C LEU A 49 7.95 -7.13 -5.33
N LEU A 50 8.61 -5.99 -5.49
CA LEU A 50 10.07 -5.91 -5.40
C LEU A 50 10.57 -6.14 -3.96
N ALA A 51 9.86 -5.63 -2.95
CA ALA A 51 10.17 -5.89 -1.54
C ALA A 51 10.06 -7.40 -1.22
N ARG A 52 9.03 -8.08 -1.72
CA ARG A 52 8.89 -9.54 -1.59
C ARG A 52 10.00 -10.30 -2.31
N TYR A 53 10.34 -9.89 -3.51
CA TYR A 53 11.44 -10.50 -4.27
C TYR A 53 12.75 -10.46 -3.47
N LEU A 54 13.06 -9.33 -2.84
CA LEU A 54 14.29 -9.15 -2.05
C LEU A 54 14.32 -9.94 -0.74
N GLN A 55 13.18 -10.42 -0.23
CA GLN A 55 13.17 -11.32 0.94
C GLN A 55 13.79 -12.69 0.62
N GLU A 56 13.74 -13.10 -0.64
CA GLU A 56 14.22 -14.41 -1.10
C GLU A 56 15.49 -14.31 -1.97
N HIS A 57 15.79 -13.11 -2.51
CA HIS A 57 16.85 -12.93 -3.49
C HIS A 57 17.73 -11.73 -3.14
N VAL A 58 19.04 -11.91 -3.19
CA VAL A 58 20.00 -10.81 -3.07
C VAL A 58 20.20 -10.18 -4.45
N ASN A 59 19.78 -8.92 -4.63
CA ASN A 59 19.93 -8.18 -5.87
C ASN A 59 20.12 -6.69 -5.58
N GLU A 60 21.33 -6.19 -5.76
CA GLU A 60 21.70 -4.81 -5.42
C GLU A 60 20.98 -3.78 -6.30
N GLU A 61 20.76 -4.08 -7.58
CA GLU A 61 20.05 -3.20 -8.51
C GLU A 61 18.58 -3.01 -8.07
N VAL A 62 17.92 -4.10 -7.76
CA VAL A 62 16.53 -4.07 -7.24
C VAL A 62 16.46 -3.36 -5.89
N ALA A 63 17.43 -3.59 -5.00
CA ALA A 63 17.47 -2.93 -3.71
C ALA A 63 17.69 -1.41 -3.83
N ALA A 64 18.56 -0.97 -4.73
CA ALA A 64 18.79 0.44 -5.02
C ALA A 64 17.54 1.11 -5.62
N SER A 65 16.88 0.45 -6.57
CA SER A 65 15.62 0.91 -7.16
C SER A 65 14.53 1.04 -6.09
N LEU A 66 14.35 0.02 -5.25
CA LEU A 66 13.37 0.02 -4.17
C LEU A 66 13.66 1.11 -3.13
N SER A 67 14.92 1.41 -2.86
CA SER A 67 15.30 2.52 -1.98
C SER A 67 14.88 3.88 -2.56
N GLY A 68 15.06 4.10 -3.86
CA GLY A 68 14.56 5.29 -4.56
C GLY A 68 13.05 5.39 -4.51
N TYR A 69 12.35 4.26 -4.68
CA TYR A 69 10.89 4.21 -4.57
C TYR A 69 10.40 4.45 -3.12
N LEU A 70 11.07 3.91 -2.12
CA LEU A 70 10.77 4.18 -0.71
C LEU A 70 10.90 5.66 -0.38
N HIS A 71 11.95 6.31 -0.92
CA HIS A 71 12.11 7.77 -0.79
C HIS A 71 10.92 8.52 -1.38
N PHE A 72 10.50 8.16 -2.60
CA PHE A 72 9.31 8.73 -3.24
C PHE A 72 8.06 8.56 -2.36
N VAL A 73 7.76 7.34 -1.88
CA VAL A 73 6.58 7.08 -1.04
C VAL A 73 6.59 7.91 0.24
N THR A 74 7.73 8.02 0.91
CA THR A 74 7.85 8.72 2.19
C THR A 74 7.85 10.24 2.07
N HIS A 75 8.09 10.81 0.90
CA HIS A 75 8.15 12.27 0.69
C HIS A 75 6.96 12.81 -0.09
N GLU A 76 6.37 11.99 -0.96
CA GLU A 76 5.38 12.46 -1.91
C GLU A 76 3.98 11.85 -1.69
N LEU A 77 3.89 10.65 -1.09
CA LEU A 77 2.63 9.91 -0.96
C LEU A 77 2.14 9.74 0.48
N VAL A 78 3.03 9.74 1.47
CA VAL A 78 2.68 9.42 2.85
C VAL A 78 3.23 10.46 3.81
N ASN A 79 2.37 11.02 4.64
CA ASN A 79 2.81 11.80 5.78
C ASN A 79 3.37 10.87 6.86
N THR A 80 4.67 10.83 6.98
CA THR A 80 5.35 9.91 7.89
C THR A 80 5.08 10.21 9.38
N SER A 81 4.57 11.39 9.70
CA SER A 81 4.23 11.77 11.09
C SER A 81 2.83 11.33 11.50
N THR A 82 1.85 11.39 10.58
CA THR A 82 0.44 11.10 10.86
C THR A 82 -0.02 9.74 10.34
N GLY A 83 0.64 9.19 9.33
CA GLY A 83 0.19 8.01 8.59
C GLY A 83 -0.81 8.33 7.48
N GLU A 84 -1.16 9.61 7.29
CA GLU A 84 -2.00 10.06 6.19
C GLU A 84 -1.39 9.65 4.85
N VAL A 85 -2.23 9.09 3.98
CA VAL A 85 -1.87 8.74 2.62
C VAL A 85 -2.49 9.76 1.68
N TYR A 86 -1.67 10.45 0.91
CA TYR A 86 -2.13 11.46 -0.04
C TYR A 86 -2.77 10.84 -1.29
N GLY A 87 -3.73 11.52 -1.84
CA GLY A 87 -4.45 11.10 -3.05
C GLY A 87 -3.60 11.07 -4.30
N ASP A 88 -2.49 11.84 -4.34
CA ASP A 88 -1.54 11.88 -5.45
C ASP A 88 -0.15 12.30 -4.98
N ALA A 89 0.86 12.14 -5.84
CA ALA A 89 2.21 12.63 -5.62
C ALA A 89 2.24 14.16 -5.43
N GLY A 90 3.25 14.65 -4.71
CA GLY A 90 3.34 16.06 -4.32
C GLY A 90 2.51 16.39 -3.07
N CYS A 91 2.21 15.41 -2.23
CA CYS A 91 1.37 15.57 -1.04
C CYS A 91 -0.02 16.13 -1.38
N ASP A 92 -0.58 15.72 -2.51
CA ASP A 92 -1.83 16.27 -3.05
C ASP A 92 -3.04 15.46 -2.57
N ASN A 93 -3.95 16.12 -1.84
CA ASN A 93 -5.21 15.57 -1.31
C ASN A 93 -6.46 16.02 -2.09
N THR A 94 -6.31 16.41 -3.34
CA THR A 94 -7.47 16.78 -4.18
C THR A 94 -8.37 15.57 -4.52
N ARG A 95 -7.94 14.36 -4.19
CA ARG A 95 -8.68 13.10 -4.36
C ARG A 95 -8.77 12.36 -3.03
N ASP A 96 -9.82 11.57 -2.90
CA ASP A 96 -9.94 10.59 -1.84
C ASP A 96 -8.84 9.52 -1.98
N SER A 97 -8.22 9.19 -0.86
CA SER A 97 -7.08 8.29 -0.80
C SER A 97 -7.25 7.16 0.23
N VAL A 98 -8.38 7.11 0.92
CA VAL A 98 -8.63 6.12 1.98
C VAL A 98 -8.39 4.69 1.46
N GLU A 99 -8.89 4.37 0.27
CA GLU A 99 -8.71 3.06 -0.36
C GLU A 99 -7.24 2.72 -0.71
N THR A 100 -6.38 3.72 -0.77
CA THR A 100 -4.95 3.52 -1.07
C THR A 100 -4.14 3.18 0.18
N ALA A 101 -4.63 3.57 1.36
CA ALA A 101 -3.91 3.39 2.61
C ALA A 101 -3.54 1.92 2.92
N PRO A 102 -4.41 0.92 2.71
CA PRO A 102 -4.04 -0.49 2.90
C PRO A 102 -2.86 -0.93 2.03
N TRP A 103 -2.75 -0.45 0.81
CA TRP A 103 -1.60 -0.71 -0.07
C TRP A 103 -0.32 -0.11 0.48
N ALA A 104 -0.37 1.13 1.00
CA ALA A 104 0.77 1.78 1.62
C ALA A 104 1.20 1.05 2.90
N ALA A 105 0.23 0.66 3.76
CA ALA A 105 0.51 -0.13 4.96
C ALA A 105 1.17 -1.48 4.60
N ARG A 106 0.65 -2.18 3.58
CA ARG A 106 1.23 -3.43 3.08
C ARG A 106 2.65 -3.20 2.54
N PHE A 107 2.88 -2.12 1.81
CA PHE A 107 4.22 -1.80 1.32
C PHE A 107 5.22 -1.67 2.47
N PHE A 108 4.92 -0.88 3.50
CA PHE A 108 5.81 -0.73 4.66
C PHE A 108 5.98 -2.03 5.46
N MET A 109 4.95 -2.86 5.57
CA MET A 109 5.07 -4.20 6.16
C MET A 109 6.05 -5.08 5.37
N GLU A 110 6.02 -5.06 4.03
CA GLU A 110 6.96 -5.83 3.22
C GLU A 110 8.39 -5.27 3.29
N ILE A 111 8.56 -3.95 3.40
CA ILE A 111 9.88 -3.34 3.68
C ILE A 111 10.40 -3.79 5.06
N TYR A 112 9.54 -3.87 6.08
CA TYR A 112 9.91 -4.44 7.38
C TYR A 112 10.36 -5.89 7.24
N ARG A 113 9.62 -6.73 6.53
CA ARG A 113 9.97 -8.15 6.31
C ARG A 113 11.34 -8.31 5.62
N PHE A 114 11.63 -7.44 4.68
CA PHE A 114 12.91 -7.41 3.97
C PHE A 114 14.07 -6.91 4.86
N SER A 115 13.87 -5.80 5.58
CA SER A 115 14.94 -5.09 6.28
C SER A 115 15.11 -5.47 7.75
N GLY A 116 14.08 -6.04 8.37
CA GLY A 116 14.02 -6.26 9.82
C GLY A 116 13.88 -4.97 10.65
N ASN A 117 13.72 -3.81 10.02
CA ASN A 117 13.66 -2.53 10.72
C ASN A 117 12.23 -2.22 11.19
N ASN A 118 12.03 -2.23 12.52
CA ASN A 118 10.74 -2.00 13.17
C ASN A 118 10.12 -0.62 12.87
N GLU A 119 10.89 0.37 12.43
CA GLU A 119 10.33 1.68 12.07
C GLU A 119 9.36 1.58 10.89
N PHE A 120 9.60 0.65 9.96
CA PHE A 120 8.67 0.40 8.86
C PHE A 120 7.38 -0.30 9.34
N LEU A 121 7.49 -1.17 10.32
CA LEU A 121 6.31 -1.79 10.92
C LEU A 121 5.46 -0.76 11.70
N LYS A 122 6.12 0.15 12.44
CA LYS A 122 5.44 1.28 13.08
C LYS A 122 4.78 2.22 12.05
N MET A 123 5.41 2.40 10.88
CA MET A 123 4.82 3.19 9.79
C MET A 123 3.56 2.51 9.25
N SER A 124 3.62 1.19 8.99
CA SER A 124 2.44 0.41 8.60
C SER A 124 1.29 0.58 9.60
N MET A 125 1.60 0.50 10.91
CA MET A 125 0.62 0.72 11.97
C MET A 125 0.02 2.13 11.96
N ARG A 126 0.86 3.15 11.79
CA ARG A 126 0.40 4.56 11.75
C ARG A 126 -0.55 4.80 10.59
N ILE A 127 -0.28 4.19 9.44
CA ILE A 127 -1.16 4.25 8.27
C ILE A 127 -2.48 3.53 8.57
N MET A 128 -2.46 2.36 9.21
CA MET A 128 -3.68 1.63 9.55
C MET A 128 -4.52 2.37 10.61
N HIS A 129 -3.90 3.05 11.57
CA HIS A 129 -4.63 3.94 12.48
C HIS A 129 -5.34 5.05 11.70
N TRP A 130 -4.60 5.77 10.85
CA TRP A 130 -5.19 6.81 10.01
C TRP A 130 -6.33 6.25 9.14
N TYR A 131 -6.14 5.10 8.51
CA TYR A 131 -7.14 4.44 7.67
C TYR A 131 -8.46 4.20 8.42
N TYR A 132 -8.39 3.64 9.62
CA TYR A 132 -9.58 3.36 10.41
C TYR A 132 -10.20 4.62 11.01
N ASP A 133 -9.39 5.62 11.35
CA ASP A 133 -9.88 6.94 11.79
C ASP A 133 -10.64 7.69 10.66
N GLN A 134 -10.35 7.37 9.40
CA GLN A 134 -11.08 7.89 8.23
C GLN A 134 -12.29 7.01 7.82
N GLY A 135 -12.73 6.10 8.66
CA GLY A 135 -13.87 5.24 8.36
C GLY A 135 -13.53 4.00 7.53
N GLY A 136 -12.26 3.59 7.49
CA GLY A 136 -11.77 2.46 6.70
C GLY A 136 -12.48 1.12 6.96
N ALA A 137 -13.15 0.98 8.12
CA ALA A 137 -13.95 -0.21 8.42
C ALA A 137 -15.22 -0.33 7.55
N GLU A 138 -15.64 0.73 6.90
CA GLU A 138 -16.80 0.77 6.01
C GLU A 138 -16.41 0.81 4.52
N HIS A 139 -15.19 0.41 4.21
CA HIS A 139 -14.68 0.31 2.85
C HIS A 139 -14.37 -1.14 2.48
N TYR A 140 -14.30 -1.44 1.17
CA TYR A 140 -13.83 -2.74 0.71
C TYR A 140 -12.38 -2.97 1.11
N ALA A 141 -12.09 -4.17 1.59
CA ALA A 141 -10.79 -4.55 2.14
C ALA A 141 -9.72 -4.83 1.07
N VAL A 142 -9.62 -3.99 0.05
CA VAL A 142 -8.61 -4.16 -1.00
C VAL A 142 -7.22 -4.01 -0.39
N ALA A 143 -6.44 -5.08 -0.43
CA ALA A 143 -5.05 -5.15 0.06
C ALA A 143 -4.85 -4.88 1.56
N VAL A 144 -5.90 -4.86 2.38
CA VAL A 144 -5.73 -4.78 3.85
C VAL A 144 -4.92 -5.99 4.32
N PRO A 145 -3.74 -5.80 4.95
CA PRO A 145 -2.86 -6.91 5.32
C PRO A 145 -3.22 -7.48 6.71
N MET A 146 -4.45 -8.00 6.88
CA MET A 146 -5.01 -8.37 8.18
C MET A 146 -4.13 -9.36 8.96
N SER A 147 -4.20 -10.64 8.65
CA SER A 147 -3.45 -11.69 9.35
C SER A 147 -1.93 -11.51 9.25
N GLU A 148 -1.46 -11.05 8.09
CA GLU A 148 -0.04 -10.85 7.82
C GLU A 148 0.57 -9.76 8.71
N LEU A 149 -0.14 -8.64 8.90
CA LEU A 149 0.34 -7.53 9.72
C LEU A 149 0.28 -7.89 11.22
N ILE A 150 -0.80 -8.53 11.67
CA ILE A 150 -0.90 -9.06 13.05
C ILE A 150 0.29 -10.00 13.33
N GLY A 151 0.57 -10.94 12.44
CA GLY A 151 1.69 -11.87 12.60
C GLY A 151 3.05 -11.17 12.65
N CYS A 152 3.25 -10.07 11.91
CA CYS A 152 4.46 -9.26 12.00
C CYS A 152 4.57 -8.53 13.34
N LEU A 153 3.47 -7.95 13.82
CA LEU A 153 3.42 -7.22 15.10
C LEU A 153 3.68 -8.16 16.28
N GLU A 154 3.11 -9.35 16.28
CA GLU A 154 3.34 -10.34 17.31
C GLU A 154 4.81 -10.80 17.37
N LYS A 155 5.39 -11.08 16.20
CA LYS A 155 6.83 -11.43 16.10
C LYS A 155 7.75 -10.31 16.57
N ALA A 156 7.35 -9.05 16.35
CA ALA A 156 8.08 -7.87 16.81
C ALA A 156 7.83 -7.53 18.30
N GLY A 157 6.93 -8.26 18.99
CA GLY A 157 6.56 -7.99 20.37
C GLY A 157 5.64 -6.77 20.56
N MET A 158 5.02 -6.25 19.49
CA MET A 158 4.12 -5.10 19.49
C MET A 158 2.68 -5.53 19.80
N ARG A 159 2.49 -6.10 20.98
CA ARG A 159 1.23 -6.76 21.37
C ARG A 159 0.03 -5.81 21.44
N GLN A 160 0.21 -4.57 21.88
CA GLN A 160 -0.88 -3.61 21.98
C GLN A 160 -1.41 -3.24 20.59
N ASP A 161 -0.51 -3.01 19.64
CA ASP A 161 -0.85 -2.72 18.25
C ASP A 161 -1.54 -3.91 17.59
N SER A 162 -1.05 -5.13 17.85
CA SER A 162 -1.70 -6.37 17.37
C SER A 162 -3.14 -6.50 17.87
N LEU A 163 -3.39 -6.27 19.17
CA LEU A 163 -4.74 -6.34 19.75
C LEU A 163 -5.66 -5.24 19.22
N TYR A 164 -5.14 -4.02 19.03
CA TYR A 164 -5.89 -2.93 18.42
C TYR A 164 -6.36 -3.31 17.01
N LEU A 165 -5.42 -3.73 16.16
CA LEU A 165 -5.76 -4.12 14.78
C LEU A 165 -6.71 -5.30 14.71
N LEU A 166 -6.56 -6.29 15.57
CA LEU A 166 -7.48 -7.41 15.62
C LEU A 166 -8.93 -6.94 15.89
N GLY A 167 -9.11 -5.95 16.77
CA GLY A 167 -10.41 -5.32 17.00
C GLY A 167 -10.95 -4.66 15.73
N GLN A 168 -10.14 -3.82 15.10
CA GLN A 168 -10.53 -3.11 13.86
C GLN A 168 -10.83 -4.06 12.71
N PHE A 169 -10.03 -5.12 12.55
CA PHE A 169 -10.26 -6.11 11.50
C PHE A 169 -11.55 -6.90 11.70
N LYS A 170 -11.94 -7.18 12.95
CA LYS A 170 -13.24 -7.82 13.25
C LYS A 170 -14.40 -6.91 12.87
N GLU A 171 -14.37 -5.65 13.28
CA GLU A 171 -15.40 -4.67 12.92
C GLU A 171 -15.50 -4.53 11.39
N HIS A 172 -14.38 -4.46 10.71
CA HIS A 172 -14.31 -4.37 9.25
C HIS A 172 -14.87 -5.64 8.58
N ALA A 173 -14.51 -6.83 9.07
CA ALA A 173 -15.04 -8.08 8.53
C ALA A 173 -16.55 -8.22 8.77
N ASP A 174 -17.04 -7.82 9.93
CA ASP A 174 -18.47 -7.82 10.23
C ASP A 174 -19.23 -6.90 9.25
N TRP A 175 -18.71 -5.70 8.99
CA TRP A 175 -19.27 -4.78 8.00
C TRP A 175 -19.27 -5.39 6.58
N LEU A 176 -18.16 -6.02 6.15
CA LEU A 176 -18.07 -6.70 4.87
C LEU A 176 -19.05 -7.87 4.74
N MET A 177 -19.25 -8.64 5.80
CA MET A 177 -20.23 -9.73 5.81
C MET A 177 -21.68 -9.22 5.67
N GLU A 178 -21.99 -8.08 6.28
CA GLU A 178 -23.31 -7.48 6.20
C GLU A 178 -23.58 -6.78 4.85
N ASN A 179 -22.56 -6.20 4.23
CA ASN A 179 -22.71 -5.30 3.10
C ASN A 179 -22.12 -5.87 1.79
N GLY A 180 -21.12 -6.74 1.84
CA GLY A 180 -20.38 -7.23 0.67
C GLY A 180 -21.20 -8.03 -0.35
N VAL A 181 -22.43 -8.44 -0.01
CA VAL A 181 -23.35 -9.15 -0.93
C VAL A 181 -24.47 -8.27 -1.48
N LYS A 182 -24.50 -7.00 -1.13
CA LYS A 182 -25.60 -6.09 -1.47
C LYS A 182 -25.36 -5.26 -2.74
N TYR A 183 -24.20 -5.39 -3.37
CA TYR A 183 -23.83 -4.59 -4.54
C TYR A 183 -24.16 -5.31 -5.85
N GLU A 184 -24.94 -4.64 -6.69
CA GLU A 184 -25.46 -5.22 -7.93
C GLU A 184 -24.46 -5.24 -9.10
N SER A 185 -23.44 -4.36 -9.10
CA SER A 185 -22.63 -4.12 -10.30
C SER A 185 -21.28 -4.84 -10.35
N GLU A 186 -20.70 -5.23 -9.22
CA GLU A 186 -19.41 -5.93 -9.14
C GLU A 186 -19.42 -7.12 -8.17
N GLU A 187 -20.58 -7.76 -8.08
CA GLU A 187 -20.90 -8.80 -7.09
C GLU A 187 -19.80 -9.86 -6.90
N HIS A 188 -19.22 -10.35 -7.98
CA HIS A 188 -18.23 -11.43 -7.90
C HIS A 188 -16.89 -10.97 -7.32
N PHE A 189 -16.51 -9.71 -7.54
CA PHE A 189 -15.26 -9.16 -7.00
C PHE A 189 -15.43 -8.86 -5.51
N ASP A 190 -16.50 -8.17 -5.16
CA ASP A 190 -16.80 -7.75 -3.78
C ASP A 190 -17.03 -8.94 -2.86
N GLN A 191 -17.75 -9.97 -3.33
CA GLN A 191 -17.92 -11.23 -2.60
C GLN A 191 -16.61 -11.94 -2.34
N LYS A 192 -15.68 -11.96 -3.30
CA LYS A 192 -14.34 -12.52 -3.10
C LYS A 192 -13.53 -11.74 -2.09
N MET A 193 -13.63 -10.42 -2.12
CA MET A 193 -12.92 -9.54 -1.18
C MET A 193 -13.46 -9.73 0.24
N ALA A 194 -14.78 -9.77 0.42
CA ALA A 194 -15.41 -10.02 1.70
C ALA A 194 -15.07 -11.41 2.27
N ALA A 195 -15.11 -12.44 1.41
CA ALA A 195 -14.75 -13.80 1.81
C ALA A 195 -13.26 -13.92 2.17
N ALA A 196 -12.36 -13.25 1.44
CA ALA A 196 -10.94 -13.23 1.75
C ALA A 196 -10.68 -12.55 3.11
N ALA A 197 -11.29 -11.39 3.37
CA ALA A 197 -11.15 -10.68 4.63
C ALA A 197 -11.70 -11.50 5.82
N ALA A 198 -12.86 -12.14 5.65
CA ALA A 198 -13.44 -12.99 6.69
C ALA A 198 -12.61 -14.26 6.97
N ASN A 199 -11.92 -14.77 5.96
CA ASN A 199 -11.07 -15.96 6.10
C ASN A 199 -9.69 -15.65 6.71
N ASP A 200 -9.27 -14.37 6.70
CA ASP A 200 -8.03 -13.91 7.31
C ASP A 200 -8.13 -13.69 8.83
N LEU A 201 -9.34 -13.71 9.38
CA LEU A 201 -9.65 -13.55 10.82
C LEU A 201 -9.91 -14.89 11.49
#